data_1543fa77f39f7f58b192c550c8bad06c
#
_entry.id   1543fa77f39f7f58b192c550c8bad06c
#
_cell.length_a   1.000
_cell.length_b   1.000
_cell.length_c   1.000
_cell.angle_alpha   90.00
_cell.angle_beta   90.00
_cell.angle_gamma   90.00
#
_symmetry.space_group_name_H-M   'P 1'
#
loop_
_entity.id
_entity.type
_entity.pdbx_description
1 polymer ?
#
loop_
_entity_poly.entity_id
_entity_poly.type
_entity_poly.pdbx_seq_one_letter_code
_entity_poly.pdbx_strand_id
1 'polypeptide(L)'
;GPNGNGVVHSAKPPTHWSEKNNIRWKVPIDGAGASTPIIWKDKIFLLSVIDTGNVDPSLPRPEDQPKRVFDITHPNTTYEYIVLCLDRKSGETLWRRVATRLIPHEGTHRDNNYASASPTTDGKLLYCWFGSAGLFCYDLEGNKIWERNLGEVKIGASLGEGCSPVLYKDKLVILRDNRGQSTIQVLNAKNGETIWIKNRNTRNGWATPAVVEHEEKVQVITTASRPEAGNRKTPGKVISYDLENGKVIWECSGLTDNAIPCPIVENGVAYCMTGYQGFSILAVPISGKGDQSKNILWKRELGTPY
;
A
#
# COMPACT_ATOMS: atom_id res chain seq x y z
N GLY A 1 8.39 2.81 12.37
CA GLY A 1 8.61 2.97 13.80
C GLY A 1 7.59 2.21 14.63
N PRO A 2 7.79 2.07 15.96
CA PRO A 2 6.93 1.22 16.80
C PRO A 2 5.46 1.69 16.86
N ASN A 3 5.21 2.95 16.59
CA ASN A 3 3.87 3.55 16.59
C ASN A 3 3.25 3.69 15.18
N GLY A 4 3.86 3.10 14.17
CA GLY A 4 3.38 3.19 12.79
C GLY A 4 3.50 4.59 12.14
N ASN A 5 4.06 5.57 12.85
CA ASN A 5 4.20 6.97 12.39
C ASN A 5 5.55 7.30 11.74
N GLY A 6 6.41 6.30 11.52
CA GLY A 6 7.75 6.51 10.94
C GLY A 6 8.77 7.19 11.87
N VAL A 7 8.42 7.49 13.12
CA VAL A 7 9.27 8.22 14.06
C VAL A 7 9.87 7.27 15.10
N VAL A 8 11.17 7.42 15.35
CA VAL A 8 11.89 6.76 16.45
C VAL A 8 12.71 7.81 17.21
N HIS A 9 12.15 8.32 18.31
CA HIS A 9 12.77 9.43 19.07
C HIS A 9 14.15 9.11 19.64
N SER A 10 14.43 7.84 19.95
CA SER A 10 15.73 7.38 20.47
C SER A 10 16.74 7.03 19.37
N ALA A 11 16.37 7.11 18.10
CA ALA A 11 17.26 6.74 17.01
C ALA A 11 18.42 7.74 16.87
N LYS A 12 19.60 7.18 16.68
CA LYS A 12 20.83 7.93 16.36
C LYS A 12 21.40 7.32 15.06
N PRO A 13 20.75 7.54 13.90
CA PRO A 13 21.25 6.98 12.66
C PRO A 13 22.59 7.65 12.29
N PRO A 14 23.51 6.92 11.66
CA PRO A 14 24.72 7.52 11.11
C PRO A 14 24.34 8.51 10.00
N THR A 15 25.03 9.64 9.96
CA THR A 15 24.87 10.64 8.89
C THR A 15 25.79 10.39 7.70
N HIS A 16 26.79 9.51 7.89
CA HIS A 16 27.74 9.08 6.85
C HIS A 16 27.81 7.56 6.85
N TRP A 17 27.70 6.97 5.66
CA TRP A 17 27.86 5.53 5.45
C TRP A 17 28.50 5.24 4.10
N SER A 18 29.22 4.12 4.04
CA SER A 18 29.78 3.56 2.83
C SER A 18 29.86 2.04 2.97
N GLU A 19 30.20 1.31 1.94
CA GLU A 19 30.35 -0.15 2.05
C GLU A 19 31.34 -0.61 3.14
N LYS A 20 32.23 0.27 3.60
CA LYS A 20 33.22 0.01 4.67
C LYS A 20 32.89 0.66 6.01
N ASN A 21 31.91 1.56 6.07
CA ASN A 21 31.57 2.33 7.25
C ASN A 21 30.07 2.33 7.50
N ASN A 22 29.67 1.98 8.72
CA ASN A 22 28.28 2.02 9.17
C ASN A 22 27.31 1.10 8.40
N ILE A 23 27.82 0.16 7.59
CA ILE A 23 27.10 -0.95 7.02
C ILE A 23 27.47 -2.22 7.80
N ARG A 24 26.50 -2.86 8.43
CA ARG A 24 26.73 -4.08 9.21
C ARG A 24 26.90 -5.31 8.30
N TRP A 25 26.00 -5.42 7.34
CA TRP A 25 25.96 -6.49 6.35
C TRP A 25 25.23 -6.03 5.09
N LYS A 26 25.45 -6.75 4.00
CA LYS A 26 24.80 -6.57 2.70
C LYS A 26 24.55 -7.96 2.14
N VAL A 27 23.31 -8.28 1.84
CA VAL A 27 22.92 -9.58 1.27
C VAL A 27 22.10 -9.36 0.00
N PRO A 28 22.29 -10.23 -1.02
CA PRO A 28 21.45 -10.21 -2.21
C PRO A 28 20.05 -10.75 -1.87
N ILE A 29 19.04 -10.20 -2.53
CA ILE A 29 17.67 -10.72 -2.48
C ILE A 29 17.28 -11.05 -3.92
N ASP A 30 16.84 -12.29 -4.12
CA ASP A 30 16.40 -12.74 -5.44
C ASP A 30 15.07 -12.06 -5.84
N GLY A 31 14.97 -11.73 -7.13
CA GLY A 31 13.77 -11.14 -7.71
C GLY A 31 13.69 -9.63 -7.59
N ALA A 32 12.47 -9.11 -7.59
CA ALA A 32 12.16 -7.69 -7.49
C ALA A 32 11.19 -7.40 -6.35
N GLY A 33 11.39 -6.30 -5.64
CA GLY A 33 10.51 -5.85 -4.57
C GLY A 33 10.72 -4.37 -4.29
N ALA A 34 9.64 -3.61 -4.21
CA ALA A 34 9.65 -2.20 -3.79
C ALA A 34 9.05 -2.01 -2.39
N SER A 35 8.71 -3.11 -1.71
CA SER A 35 8.18 -3.09 -0.35
C SER A 35 9.21 -2.55 0.64
N THR A 36 8.77 -1.74 1.60
CA THR A 36 9.61 -1.36 2.74
C THR A 36 9.78 -2.58 3.67
N PRO A 37 11.00 -3.04 3.95
CA PRO A 37 11.21 -4.08 4.94
C PRO A 37 10.72 -3.64 6.31
N ILE A 38 10.05 -4.53 7.04
CA ILE A 38 9.64 -4.28 8.42
C ILE A 38 10.50 -5.05 9.39
N ILE A 39 10.72 -4.49 10.56
CA ILE A 39 11.58 -5.06 11.61
C ILE A 39 10.74 -5.35 12.85
N TRP A 40 10.82 -6.59 13.33
CA TRP A 40 10.28 -6.98 14.61
C TRP A 40 11.33 -7.75 15.41
N LYS A 41 11.81 -7.14 16.50
CA LYS A 41 12.90 -7.68 17.33
C LYS A 41 14.17 -7.97 16.50
N ASP A 42 14.52 -9.23 16.36
CA ASP A 42 15.69 -9.76 15.64
C ASP A 42 15.37 -10.24 14.21
N LYS A 43 14.14 -10.07 13.75
CA LYS A 43 13.68 -10.47 12.42
C LYS A 43 13.41 -9.28 11.50
N ILE A 44 13.73 -9.44 10.23
CA ILE A 44 13.37 -8.51 9.14
C ILE A 44 12.49 -9.27 8.17
N PHE A 45 11.34 -8.69 7.83
CA PHE A 45 10.42 -9.25 6.83
C PHE A 45 10.33 -8.37 5.61
N LEU A 46 10.36 -8.96 4.43
CA LEU A 46 10.22 -8.28 3.15
C LEU A 46 9.53 -9.17 2.13
N LEU A 47 9.01 -8.53 1.08
CA LEU A 47 8.35 -9.20 -0.04
C LEU A 47 9.22 -9.11 -1.28
N SER A 48 9.19 -10.14 -2.10
CA SER A 48 9.85 -10.20 -3.40
C SER A 48 8.99 -10.97 -4.39
N VAL A 49 9.26 -10.80 -5.66
CA VAL A 49 8.61 -11.53 -6.75
C VAL A 49 9.66 -11.96 -7.77
N ILE A 50 9.58 -13.19 -8.24
CA ILE A 50 10.53 -13.75 -9.22
C ILE A 50 9.75 -14.21 -10.45
N ASP A 51 10.14 -13.72 -11.62
CA ASP A 51 9.73 -14.31 -12.89
C ASP A 51 10.42 -15.67 -13.04
N THR A 52 9.65 -16.73 -13.16
CA THR A 52 10.20 -18.09 -13.29
C THR A 52 10.66 -18.43 -14.71
N GLY A 53 10.30 -17.60 -15.68
CA GLY A 53 10.50 -17.88 -17.10
C GLY A 53 9.55 -18.96 -17.66
N ASN A 54 8.66 -19.53 -16.85
CA ASN A 54 7.70 -20.55 -17.31
C ASN A 54 6.57 -19.85 -18.09
N VAL A 55 6.63 -19.95 -19.41
CA VAL A 55 5.70 -19.32 -20.35
C VAL A 55 4.40 -20.11 -20.44
N ASP A 56 3.28 -19.42 -20.40
CA ASP A 56 1.98 -19.95 -20.86
C ASP A 56 1.79 -19.65 -22.35
N PRO A 57 1.85 -20.67 -23.22
CA PRO A 57 1.75 -20.47 -24.67
C PRO A 57 0.34 -20.05 -25.15
N SER A 58 -0.67 -20.11 -24.28
CA SER A 58 -2.02 -19.64 -24.60
C SER A 58 -2.19 -18.13 -24.50
N LEU A 59 -1.23 -17.46 -23.86
CA LEU A 59 -1.23 -16.00 -23.69
C LEU A 59 -0.37 -15.31 -24.76
N PRO A 60 -0.75 -14.11 -25.22
CA PRO A 60 0.05 -13.34 -26.16
C PRO A 60 1.45 -13.04 -25.61
N ARG A 61 2.47 -13.24 -26.44
CA ARG A 61 3.84 -12.82 -26.05
C ARG A 61 3.90 -11.30 -25.89
N PRO A 62 4.74 -10.79 -24.99
CA PRO A 62 4.89 -9.33 -24.75
C PRO A 62 5.06 -8.51 -26.04
N GLU A 63 5.87 -8.99 -26.99
CA GLU A 63 6.15 -8.34 -28.26
C GLU A 63 4.96 -8.34 -29.25
N ASP A 64 4.00 -9.25 -29.11
CA ASP A 64 2.82 -9.37 -29.95
C ASP A 64 1.61 -8.56 -29.41
N GLN A 65 1.78 -7.93 -28.24
CA GLN A 65 0.70 -7.18 -27.60
C GLN A 65 0.53 -5.78 -28.20
N PRO A 66 -0.69 -5.21 -28.15
CA PRO A 66 -0.89 -3.84 -28.60
C PRO A 66 -0.07 -2.87 -27.74
N LYS A 67 0.46 -1.83 -28.37
CA LYS A 67 1.18 -0.76 -27.65
C LYS A 67 0.27 -0.10 -26.61
N ARG A 68 0.75 -0.03 -25.38
CA ARG A 68 0.12 0.66 -24.26
C ARG A 68 0.93 1.88 -23.85
N VAL A 69 0.35 2.69 -22.98
CA VAL A 69 1.07 3.83 -22.36
C VAL A 69 2.32 3.29 -21.64
N PHE A 70 3.45 3.97 -21.78
CA PHE A 70 4.75 3.59 -21.21
C PHE A 70 5.30 2.25 -21.74
N ASP A 71 4.81 1.76 -22.88
CA ASP A 71 5.20 0.46 -23.48
C ASP A 71 5.02 -0.73 -22.52
N ILE A 72 4.06 -0.62 -21.58
CA ILE A 72 3.78 -1.68 -20.61
C ILE A 72 3.15 -2.88 -21.33
N THR A 73 3.74 -4.05 -21.12
CA THR A 73 3.20 -5.34 -21.57
C THR A 73 2.67 -6.13 -20.39
N HIS A 74 1.69 -7.01 -20.65
CA HIS A 74 1.25 -7.98 -19.65
C HIS A 74 2.13 -9.21 -19.73
N PRO A 75 2.55 -9.79 -18.60
CA PRO A 75 3.37 -10.98 -18.62
C PRO A 75 2.59 -12.20 -19.13
N ASN A 76 3.32 -13.14 -19.74
CA ASN A 76 2.80 -14.46 -20.09
C ASN A 76 3.61 -15.56 -19.39
N THR A 77 4.40 -15.18 -18.37
CA THR A 77 5.21 -16.06 -17.55
C THR A 77 4.66 -16.16 -16.14
N THR A 78 4.85 -17.31 -15.50
CA THR A 78 4.49 -17.51 -14.09
C THR A 78 5.49 -16.80 -13.19
N TYR A 79 4.97 -16.10 -12.17
CA TYR A 79 5.74 -15.46 -11.12
C TYR A 79 5.60 -16.19 -9.79
N GLU A 80 6.70 -16.29 -9.03
CA GLU A 80 6.67 -16.66 -7.61
C GLU A 80 6.56 -15.40 -6.76
N TYR A 81 5.56 -15.36 -5.87
CA TYR A 81 5.36 -14.32 -4.89
C TYR A 81 5.95 -14.78 -3.56
N ILE A 82 6.94 -14.07 -3.05
CA ILE A 82 7.83 -14.56 -2.01
C ILE A 82 7.75 -13.70 -0.75
N VAL A 83 7.66 -14.36 0.39
CA VAL A 83 7.85 -13.75 1.71
C VAL A 83 9.17 -14.23 2.28
N LEU A 84 9.99 -13.29 2.73
CA LEU A 84 11.32 -13.53 3.30
C LEU A 84 11.37 -13.07 4.74
N CYS A 85 12.04 -13.84 5.57
CA CYS A 85 12.47 -13.45 6.90
C CYS A 85 13.98 -13.57 7.01
N LEU A 86 14.64 -12.48 7.39
CA LEU A 86 16.07 -12.43 7.60
C LEU A 86 16.39 -12.21 9.07
N ASP A 87 17.52 -12.75 9.53
CA ASP A 87 18.12 -12.38 10.80
C ASP A 87 18.64 -10.94 10.74
N ARG A 88 18.23 -10.12 11.69
CA ARG A 88 18.60 -8.71 11.74
C ARG A 88 20.09 -8.49 12.00
N LYS A 89 20.78 -9.42 12.66
CA LYS A 89 22.20 -9.26 13.02
C LYS A 89 23.12 -9.65 11.88
N SER A 90 22.81 -10.76 11.21
CA SER A 90 23.65 -11.35 10.17
C SER A 90 23.18 -11.05 8.74
N GLY A 91 21.88 -10.81 8.55
CA GLY A 91 21.27 -10.75 7.22
C GLY A 91 20.96 -12.11 6.62
N GLU A 92 21.26 -13.21 7.32
CA GLU A 92 20.97 -14.56 6.84
C GLU A 92 19.48 -14.80 6.72
N THR A 93 19.08 -15.56 5.70
CA THR A 93 17.68 -15.94 5.50
C THR A 93 17.29 -17.00 6.52
N LEU A 94 16.41 -16.64 7.46
CA LEU A 94 15.85 -17.57 8.45
C LEU A 94 14.82 -18.50 7.80
N TRP A 95 13.96 -17.91 6.94
CA TRP A 95 13.02 -18.68 6.12
C TRP A 95 12.58 -17.90 4.89
N ARG A 96 12.19 -18.65 3.86
CA ARG A 96 11.60 -18.18 2.61
C ARG A 96 10.32 -18.97 2.34
N ARG A 97 9.23 -18.28 1.97
CA ARG A 97 7.97 -18.93 1.58
C ARG A 97 7.52 -18.41 0.22
N VAL A 98 7.11 -19.31 -0.62
CA VAL A 98 6.34 -18.98 -1.83
C VAL A 98 4.89 -18.89 -1.39
N ALA A 99 4.34 -17.68 -1.37
CA ALA A 99 2.95 -17.42 -0.99
C ALA A 99 1.99 -17.97 -2.05
N THR A 100 2.27 -17.67 -3.31
CA THR A 100 1.53 -18.17 -4.48
C THR A 100 2.40 -18.18 -5.73
N ARG A 101 1.92 -18.88 -6.76
CA ARG A 101 2.46 -18.87 -8.13
C ARG A 101 1.33 -18.59 -9.09
N LEU A 102 1.44 -17.55 -9.87
CA LEU A 102 0.46 -17.20 -10.91
C LEU A 102 1.09 -16.28 -11.95
N ILE A 103 0.43 -16.16 -13.09
CA ILE A 103 0.73 -15.15 -14.10
C ILE A 103 0.00 -13.88 -13.69
N PRO A 104 0.68 -12.73 -13.52
CA PRO A 104 0.01 -11.46 -13.23
C PRO A 104 -0.99 -11.10 -14.33
N HIS A 105 -2.19 -10.70 -13.94
CA HIS A 105 -3.26 -10.38 -14.90
C HIS A 105 -3.03 -9.06 -15.66
N GLU A 106 -2.18 -8.17 -15.11
CA GLU A 106 -1.76 -6.90 -15.73
C GLU A 106 -0.24 -6.73 -15.66
N GLY A 107 0.30 -5.85 -16.50
CA GLY A 107 1.68 -5.39 -16.38
C GLY A 107 1.89 -4.42 -15.23
N THR A 108 3.11 -3.91 -15.11
CA THR A 108 3.47 -2.84 -14.15
C THR A 108 4.30 -1.77 -14.85
N HIS A 109 4.29 -0.55 -14.30
CA HIS A 109 5.27 0.46 -14.69
C HIS A 109 6.68 -0.01 -14.33
N ARG A 110 7.70 0.40 -15.10
CA ARG A 110 9.10 0.01 -14.88
C ARG A 110 9.63 0.33 -13.47
N ASP A 111 9.07 1.35 -12.81
CA ASP A 111 9.43 1.76 -11.45
C ASP A 111 8.54 1.10 -10.38
N ASN A 112 7.69 0.14 -10.78
CA ASN A 112 6.83 -0.65 -9.91
C ASN A 112 7.07 -2.14 -10.13
N ASN A 113 6.55 -2.99 -9.27
CA ASN A 113 6.56 -4.44 -9.41
C ASN A 113 5.38 -5.07 -8.65
N TYR A 114 5.27 -6.41 -8.70
CA TYR A 114 4.18 -7.14 -8.04
C TYR A 114 4.39 -7.40 -6.54
N ALA A 115 5.48 -6.85 -5.94
CA ALA A 115 5.78 -6.90 -4.51
C ALA A 115 6.03 -5.48 -3.95
N SER A 116 5.16 -4.52 -4.29
CA SER A 116 5.31 -3.12 -3.88
C SER A 116 4.69 -2.81 -2.53
N ALA A 117 3.66 -3.55 -2.11
CA ALA A 117 3.05 -3.37 -0.80
C ALA A 117 4.00 -3.82 0.31
N SER A 118 4.12 -3.04 1.37
CA SER A 118 4.91 -3.40 2.55
C SER A 118 4.13 -4.35 3.47
N PRO A 119 4.75 -5.38 4.03
CA PRO A 119 4.10 -6.24 5.01
C PRO A 119 3.83 -5.49 6.32
N THR A 120 2.96 -6.03 7.18
CA THR A 120 2.71 -5.51 8.52
C THR A 120 2.59 -6.65 9.53
N THR A 121 2.86 -6.36 10.83
CA THR A 121 2.84 -7.37 11.88
C THR A 121 2.39 -6.80 13.22
N ASP A 122 1.73 -7.62 14.04
CA ASP A 122 1.43 -7.35 15.45
C ASP A 122 2.46 -8.00 16.39
N GLY A 123 3.50 -8.64 15.83
CA GLY A 123 4.52 -9.39 16.57
C GLY A 123 4.14 -10.83 16.89
N LYS A 124 3.00 -11.31 16.41
CA LYS A 124 2.53 -12.70 16.43
C LYS A 124 2.24 -13.20 15.02
N LEU A 125 1.56 -12.39 14.23
CA LEU A 125 1.18 -12.67 12.85
C LEU A 125 1.81 -11.65 11.90
N LEU A 126 2.13 -12.10 10.71
CA LEU A 126 2.69 -11.32 9.60
C LEU A 126 1.69 -11.32 8.45
N TYR A 127 1.32 -10.13 7.99
CA TYR A 127 0.35 -9.93 6.90
C TYR A 127 1.08 -9.44 5.66
N CYS A 128 0.98 -10.20 4.57
CA CYS A 128 1.68 -10.00 3.31
C CYS A 128 0.66 -9.80 2.20
N TRP A 129 0.62 -8.60 1.62
CA TRP A 129 -0.30 -8.24 0.56
C TRP A 129 0.42 -8.14 -0.78
N PHE A 130 -0.02 -8.90 -1.76
CA PHE A 130 0.49 -8.88 -3.13
C PHE A 130 -0.58 -8.39 -4.13
N GLY A 131 -1.44 -7.45 -3.70
CA GLY A 131 -2.49 -6.94 -4.55
C GLY A 131 -3.44 -8.03 -5.04
N SER A 132 -3.69 -8.05 -6.32
CA SER A 132 -4.57 -9.04 -6.97
C SER A 132 -4.07 -10.47 -6.86
N ALA A 133 -2.78 -10.70 -6.55
CA ALA A 133 -2.26 -12.04 -6.32
C ALA A 133 -2.65 -12.62 -4.95
N GLY A 134 -3.08 -11.79 -3.99
CA GLY A 134 -3.65 -12.27 -2.74
C GLY A 134 -3.08 -11.64 -1.48
N LEU A 135 -3.77 -11.91 -0.37
CA LEU A 135 -3.39 -11.54 0.99
C LEU A 135 -3.10 -12.81 1.79
N PHE A 136 -1.93 -12.87 2.39
CA PHE A 136 -1.43 -14.06 3.10
C PHE A 136 -1.04 -13.67 4.52
N CYS A 137 -1.42 -14.53 5.47
CA CYS A 137 -1.06 -14.40 6.88
C CYS A 137 -0.19 -15.58 7.30
N TYR A 138 0.91 -15.26 7.96
CA TYR A 138 1.85 -16.22 8.51
C TYR A 138 2.05 -15.96 10.01
N ASP A 139 2.51 -16.97 10.76
CA ASP A 139 3.20 -16.71 12.01
C ASP A 139 4.63 -16.19 11.74
N LEU A 140 5.36 -15.79 12.78
CA LEU A 140 6.71 -15.25 12.59
C LEU A 140 7.76 -16.32 12.26
N GLU A 141 7.40 -17.60 12.32
CA GLU A 141 8.18 -18.78 11.93
C GLU A 141 7.92 -19.16 10.46
N GLY A 142 6.98 -18.48 9.80
CA GLY A 142 6.66 -18.66 8.38
C GLY A 142 5.67 -19.80 8.12
N ASN A 143 4.90 -20.24 9.11
CA ASN A 143 3.77 -21.14 8.90
C ASN A 143 2.57 -20.33 8.43
N LYS A 144 1.95 -20.73 7.32
CA LYS A 144 0.77 -20.05 6.78
C LYS A 144 -0.44 -20.33 7.67
N ILE A 145 -1.09 -19.26 8.14
CA ILE A 145 -2.26 -19.31 9.03
C ILE A 145 -3.56 -19.22 8.21
N TRP A 146 -3.63 -18.23 7.32
CA TRP A 146 -4.76 -18.07 6.39
C TRP A 146 -4.32 -17.31 5.13
N GLU A 147 -5.14 -17.40 4.09
CA GLU A 147 -5.00 -16.64 2.88
C GLU A 147 -6.35 -16.15 2.36
N ARG A 148 -6.37 -15.06 1.61
CA ARG A 148 -7.55 -14.50 0.98
C ARG A 148 -7.22 -14.03 -0.44
N ASN A 149 -8.02 -14.50 -1.37
CA ASN A 149 -8.13 -13.89 -2.69
C ASN A 149 -9.25 -12.83 -2.64
N LEU A 150 -8.90 -11.57 -2.87
CA LEU A 150 -9.85 -10.46 -2.89
C LEU A 150 -10.25 -10.07 -4.33
N GLY A 151 -9.88 -10.90 -5.31
CA GLY A 151 -10.12 -10.68 -6.73
C GLY A 151 -9.11 -9.74 -7.38
N GLU A 152 -9.20 -9.61 -8.69
CA GLU A 152 -8.35 -8.72 -9.48
C GLU A 152 -8.90 -7.30 -9.49
N VAL A 153 -8.00 -6.32 -9.60
CA VAL A 153 -8.34 -4.92 -9.83
C VAL A 153 -7.69 -4.44 -11.12
N LYS A 154 -8.30 -3.48 -11.77
CA LYS A 154 -7.79 -2.88 -13.00
C LYS A 154 -7.15 -1.53 -12.71
N ILE A 155 -5.83 -1.45 -12.83
CA ILE A 155 -5.11 -0.19 -12.63
C ILE A 155 -4.99 0.53 -13.98
N GLY A 156 -5.29 1.84 -14.00
CA GLY A 156 -5.20 2.64 -15.22
C GLY A 156 -3.80 2.61 -15.81
N ALA A 157 -3.73 2.44 -17.12
CA ALA A 157 -2.49 2.26 -17.88
C ALA A 157 -1.63 1.07 -17.42
N SER A 158 -2.18 0.12 -16.66
CA SER A 158 -1.46 -1.03 -16.10
C SER A 158 -0.22 -0.62 -15.27
N LEU A 159 -0.33 0.46 -14.49
CA LEU A 159 0.80 0.99 -13.71
C LEU A 159 1.17 0.12 -12.50
N GLY A 160 0.35 -0.90 -12.19
CA GLY A 160 0.52 -1.80 -11.05
C GLY A 160 -0.10 -1.28 -9.75
N GLU A 161 -0.29 -2.17 -8.81
CA GLU A 161 -0.82 -1.89 -7.47
C GLU A 161 0.32 -1.45 -6.52
N GLY A 162 0.01 -0.74 -5.43
CA GLY A 162 1.07 -0.25 -4.53
C GLY A 162 0.60 0.09 -3.11
N CYS A 163 -0.71 0.02 -2.82
CA CYS A 163 -1.22 0.27 -1.48
C CYS A 163 -0.84 -0.86 -0.51
N SER A 164 -0.36 -0.51 0.68
CA SER A 164 -0.03 -1.48 1.72
C SER A 164 -1.20 -1.73 2.68
N PRO A 165 -1.32 -2.92 3.30
CA PRO A 165 -2.28 -3.17 4.36
C PRO A 165 -1.90 -2.39 5.62
N VAL A 166 -2.90 -1.93 6.36
CA VAL A 166 -2.68 -1.25 7.66
C VAL A 166 -3.31 -2.06 8.76
N LEU A 167 -2.49 -2.46 9.72
CA LEU A 167 -2.93 -3.20 10.90
C LEU A 167 -3.20 -2.23 12.06
N TYR A 168 -4.35 -2.37 12.68
CA TYR A 168 -4.70 -1.69 13.92
C TYR A 168 -5.39 -2.69 14.86
N LYS A 169 -4.72 -3.05 15.95
CA LYS A 169 -5.17 -4.10 16.88
C LYS A 169 -5.50 -5.40 16.14
N ASP A 170 -6.75 -5.83 16.15
CA ASP A 170 -7.25 -7.04 15.49
C ASP A 170 -7.92 -6.78 14.12
N LYS A 171 -7.71 -5.60 13.55
CA LYS A 171 -8.31 -5.17 12.27
C LYS A 171 -7.25 -4.86 11.23
N LEU A 172 -7.46 -5.38 10.02
CA LEU A 172 -6.60 -5.16 8.87
C LEU A 172 -7.36 -4.35 7.81
N VAL A 173 -6.90 -3.14 7.55
CA VAL A 173 -7.48 -2.22 6.56
C VAL A 173 -6.83 -2.48 5.20
N ILE A 174 -7.65 -2.70 4.18
CA ILE A 174 -7.22 -2.89 2.79
C ILE A 174 -7.92 -1.83 1.92
N LEU A 175 -7.16 -1.01 1.23
CA LEU A 175 -7.65 -0.02 0.28
C LEU A 175 -7.31 -0.48 -1.14
N ARG A 176 -8.31 -0.46 -2.04
CA ARG A 176 -8.19 -0.95 -3.42
C ARG A 176 -8.82 0.04 -4.40
N ASP A 177 -8.18 1.20 -4.55
CA ASP A 177 -8.62 2.23 -5.50
C ASP A 177 -8.11 1.87 -6.91
N ASN A 178 -9.05 1.76 -7.87
CA ASN A 178 -8.78 1.23 -9.21
C ASN A 178 -9.77 1.79 -10.26
N ARG A 179 -9.61 1.40 -11.53
CA ARG A 179 -10.48 1.82 -12.65
C ARG A 179 -11.81 1.05 -12.73
N GLY A 180 -11.92 -0.03 -11.96
CA GLY A 180 -13.20 -0.74 -11.78
C GLY A 180 -13.92 -0.23 -10.53
N GLN A 181 -14.43 -1.15 -9.72
CA GLN A 181 -15.05 -0.80 -8.45
C GLN A 181 -13.99 -0.63 -7.36
N SER A 182 -13.69 0.61 -7.02
CA SER A 182 -12.84 0.94 -5.88
C SER A 182 -13.51 0.59 -4.56
N THR A 183 -12.73 0.05 -3.62
CA THR A 183 -13.23 -0.37 -2.30
C THR A 183 -12.25 -0.03 -1.18
N ILE A 184 -12.80 0.16 0.00
CA ILE A 184 -12.09 0.05 1.27
C ILE A 184 -12.78 -1.02 2.09
N GLN A 185 -11.99 -1.87 2.74
CA GLN A 185 -12.52 -2.94 3.58
C GLN A 185 -11.66 -3.14 4.82
N VAL A 186 -12.30 -3.64 5.86
CA VAL A 186 -11.64 -4.07 7.08
C VAL A 186 -11.89 -5.55 7.28
N LEU A 187 -10.81 -6.26 7.53
CA LEU A 187 -10.80 -7.69 7.81
C LEU A 187 -10.45 -7.94 9.28
N ASN A 188 -10.96 -9.03 9.82
CA ASN A 188 -10.46 -9.59 11.07
C ASN A 188 -9.04 -10.13 10.84
N ALA A 189 -8.06 -9.58 11.52
CA ALA A 189 -6.66 -9.94 11.35
C ALA A 189 -6.35 -11.41 11.70
N LYS A 190 -7.13 -12.04 12.60
CA LYS A 190 -6.88 -13.42 13.05
C LYS A 190 -7.26 -14.48 12.01
N ASN A 191 -8.34 -14.24 11.24
CA ASN A 191 -8.90 -15.25 10.33
C ASN A 191 -9.13 -14.74 8.89
N GLY A 192 -8.87 -13.45 8.63
CA GLY A 192 -9.04 -12.84 7.31
C GLY A 192 -10.50 -12.60 6.91
N GLU A 193 -11.49 -12.82 7.76
CA GLU A 193 -12.90 -12.58 7.46
C GLU A 193 -13.19 -11.09 7.31
N THR A 194 -14.05 -10.75 6.35
CA THR A 194 -14.45 -9.36 6.13
C THR A 194 -15.40 -8.89 7.23
N ILE A 195 -15.00 -7.87 7.99
CA ILE A 195 -15.86 -7.21 9.00
C ILE A 195 -16.81 -6.26 8.28
N TRP A 196 -16.28 -5.42 7.39
CA TRP A 196 -17.09 -4.56 6.51
C TRP A 196 -16.33 -4.22 5.22
N ILE A 197 -17.09 -3.86 4.18
CA ILE A 197 -16.60 -3.35 2.91
C ILE A 197 -17.44 -2.16 2.46
N LYS A 198 -16.81 -1.15 1.85
CA LYS A 198 -17.45 0.02 1.27
C LYS A 198 -16.94 0.30 -0.13
N ASN A 199 -17.86 0.58 -1.03
CA ASN A 199 -17.55 1.10 -2.34
C ASN A 199 -17.07 2.55 -2.22
N ARG A 200 -16.12 2.92 -3.07
CA ARG A 200 -15.54 4.25 -3.14
C ARG A 200 -15.73 4.83 -4.54
N ASN A 201 -16.09 6.10 -4.59
CA ASN A 201 -16.21 6.82 -5.87
C ASN A 201 -14.88 7.54 -6.18
N THR A 202 -13.91 6.77 -6.59
CA THR A 202 -12.58 7.24 -6.98
C THR A 202 -11.98 6.33 -8.03
N ARG A 203 -10.99 6.80 -8.74
CA ARG A 203 -10.16 6.02 -9.67
C ARG A 203 -8.85 5.62 -9.00
N ASN A 204 -7.83 5.22 -9.75
CA ASN A 204 -6.57 4.74 -9.19
C ASN A 204 -6.05 5.56 -8.01
N GLY A 205 -5.54 4.86 -7.02
CA GLY A 205 -4.80 5.40 -5.90
C GLY A 205 -3.77 4.38 -5.41
N TRP A 206 -2.66 4.87 -4.88
CA TRP A 206 -1.55 4.04 -4.37
C TRP A 206 -1.23 4.37 -2.91
N ALA A 207 -1.90 5.37 -2.36
CA ALA A 207 -1.68 5.83 -0.99
C ALA A 207 -2.14 4.77 0.03
N THR A 208 -1.26 4.41 0.95
CA THR A 208 -1.63 3.63 2.12
C THR A 208 -2.40 4.50 3.11
N PRO A 209 -3.54 4.06 3.67
CA PRO A 209 -4.33 4.80 4.64
C PRO A 209 -3.56 5.10 5.92
N ALA A 210 -3.90 6.19 6.60
CA ALA A 210 -3.54 6.42 8.00
C ALA A 210 -4.66 5.95 8.92
N VAL A 211 -4.31 5.25 10.01
CA VAL A 211 -5.25 4.88 11.07
C VAL A 211 -4.85 5.62 12.34
N VAL A 212 -5.78 6.37 12.91
CA VAL A 212 -5.52 7.25 14.05
C VAL A 212 -6.66 7.19 15.07
N GLU A 213 -6.29 7.13 16.35
CA GLU A 213 -7.24 7.36 17.44
C GLU A 213 -7.43 8.87 17.64
N HIS A 214 -8.67 9.28 17.70
CA HIS A 214 -9.02 10.65 18.03
C HIS A 214 -10.30 10.66 18.87
N GLU A 215 -10.21 11.22 20.08
CA GLU A 215 -11.26 11.12 21.09
C GLU A 215 -11.60 9.65 21.36
N GLU A 216 -12.86 9.26 21.26
CA GLU A 216 -13.33 7.88 21.49
C GLU A 216 -13.43 7.05 20.20
N LYS A 217 -12.92 7.56 19.05
CA LYS A 217 -13.06 6.92 17.74
C LYS A 217 -11.71 6.64 17.09
N VAL A 218 -11.68 5.55 16.36
CA VAL A 218 -10.56 5.24 15.47
C VAL A 218 -10.97 5.57 14.04
N GLN A 219 -10.22 6.45 13.40
CA GLN A 219 -10.47 6.92 12.05
C GLN A 219 -9.49 6.27 11.06
N VAL A 220 -10.01 5.90 9.89
CA VAL A 220 -9.22 5.51 8.73
C VAL A 220 -9.24 6.65 7.73
N ILE A 221 -8.14 7.37 7.61
CA ILE A 221 -8.01 8.54 6.74
C ILE A 221 -7.35 8.10 5.43
N THR A 222 -8.02 8.40 4.32
CA THR A 222 -7.60 8.02 2.97
C THR A 222 -7.56 9.24 2.07
N THR A 223 -6.64 9.25 1.12
CA THR A 223 -6.70 10.13 -0.04
C THR A 223 -7.40 9.41 -1.19
N ALA A 224 -8.12 10.14 -2.00
CA ALA A 224 -8.85 9.64 -3.15
C ALA A 224 -8.61 10.56 -4.35
N SER A 225 -8.26 9.99 -5.50
CA SER A 225 -8.25 10.68 -6.78
C SER A 225 -9.66 11.13 -7.16
N ARG A 226 -9.80 11.97 -8.17
CA ARG A 226 -11.11 12.30 -8.72
C ARG A 226 -11.91 11.06 -9.10
N PRO A 227 -13.24 11.12 -9.14
CA PRO A 227 -14.09 10.03 -9.63
C PRO A 227 -13.80 9.67 -11.10
N GLU A 228 -14.04 8.42 -11.49
CA GLU A 228 -13.87 7.98 -12.89
C GLU A 228 -14.75 8.79 -13.85
N ALA A 229 -16.01 9.03 -13.49
CA ALA A 229 -16.94 9.86 -14.25
C ALA A 229 -16.64 11.37 -14.15
N GLY A 230 -15.67 11.78 -13.33
CA GLY A 230 -15.29 13.18 -13.15
C GLY A 230 -14.46 13.71 -14.32
N ASN A 231 -14.62 14.99 -14.63
CA ASN A 231 -13.74 15.69 -15.54
C ASN A 231 -12.48 16.20 -14.80
N ARG A 232 -11.52 16.78 -15.52
CA ARG A 232 -10.25 17.26 -14.93
C ARG A 232 -10.41 18.34 -13.85
N LYS A 233 -11.59 19.00 -13.77
CA LYS A 233 -11.89 20.03 -12.76
C LYS A 233 -12.54 19.43 -11.50
N THR A 234 -12.99 18.16 -11.56
CA THR A 234 -13.55 17.47 -10.38
C THR A 234 -12.41 17.16 -9.41
N PRO A 235 -12.44 17.70 -8.18
CA PRO A 235 -11.36 17.47 -7.23
C PRO A 235 -11.35 16.04 -6.70
N GLY A 236 -10.17 15.56 -6.33
CA GLY A 236 -10.02 14.43 -5.43
C GLY A 236 -10.37 14.83 -3.99
N LYS A 237 -10.44 13.86 -3.10
CA LYS A 237 -10.90 14.03 -1.72
C LYS A 237 -9.96 13.39 -0.70
N VAL A 238 -9.98 13.93 0.50
CA VAL A 238 -9.62 13.21 1.72
C VAL A 238 -10.92 12.68 2.32
N ILE A 239 -10.93 11.41 2.73
CA ILE A 239 -12.12 10.78 3.31
C ILE A 239 -11.70 10.03 4.58
N SER A 240 -12.40 10.33 5.68
CA SER A 240 -12.23 9.64 6.95
C SER A 240 -13.41 8.70 7.19
N TYR A 241 -13.08 7.45 7.51
CA TYR A 241 -14.03 6.41 7.86
C TYR A 241 -13.90 6.01 9.32
N ASP A 242 -15.00 5.66 9.95
CA ASP A 242 -15.01 4.97 11.24
C ASP A 242 -14.49 3.54 11.04
N LEU A 243 -13.44 3.16 11.76
CA LEU A 243 -12.80 1.83 11.62
C LEU A 243 -13.76 0.68 11.98
N GLU A 244 -14.70 0.89 12.89
CA GLU A 244 -15.57 -0.18 13.39
C GLU A 244 -16.67 -0.56 12.39
N ASN A 245 -17.17 0.42 11.60
CA ASN A 245 -18.37 0.20 10.79
C ASN A 245 -18.29 0.76 9.37
N GLY A 246 -17.19 1.43 9.00
CA GLY A 246 -16.97 1.99 7.68
C GLY A 246 -17.86 3.19 7.34
N LYS A 247 -18.55 3.81 8.31
CA LYS A 247 -19.29 5.05 8.07
C LYS A 247 -18.32 6.20 7.84
N VAL A 248 -18.63 7.04 6.84
CA VAL A 248 -17.87 8.27 6.63
C VAL A 248 -18.09 9.20 7.82
N ILE A 249 -17.00 9.63 8.45
CA ILE A 249 -17.02 10.61 9.55
C ILE A 249 -16.98 12.01 8.95
N TRP A 250 -16.03 12.24 8.05
CA TRP A 250 -15.89 13.49 7.33
C TRP A 250 -15.23 13.26 5.96
N GLU A 251 -15.42 14.21 5.06
CA GLU A 251 -14.71 14.29 3.80
C GLU A 251 -14.27 15.73 3.51
N CYS A 252 -13.23 15.90 2.71
CA CYS A 252 -12.69 17.20 2.34
C CYS A 252 -12.26 17.17 0.89
N SER A 253 -12.81 18.02 0.05
CA SER A 253 -12.44 18.21 -1.35
C SER A 253 -11.21 19.10 -1.48
N GLY A 254 -10.42 18.91 -2.55
CA GLY A 254 -9.31 19.82 -2.86
C GLY A 254 -8.02 19.15 -3.29
N LEU A 255 -7.98 17.81 -3.29
CA LEU A 255 -6.88 17.05 -3.92
C LEU A 255 -7.02 17.06 -5.45
N THR A 256 -5.96 16.69 -6.13
CA THR A 256 -5.94 16.54 -7.60
C THR A 256 -6.02 15.05 -8.00
N ASP A 257 -5.44 14.66 -9.11
CA ASP A 257 -5.48 13.28 -9.59
C ASP A 257 -4.24 12.49 -9.08
N ASN A 258 -4.35 11.16 -9.12
CA ASN A 258 -3.33 10.21 -8.68
C ASN A 258 -2.89 10.41 -7.21
N ALA A 259 -3.72 9.92 -6.29
CA ALA A 259 -3.41 9.89 -4.87
C ALA A 259 -2.32 8.84 -4.60
N ILE A 260 -1.06 9.26 -4.54
CA ILE A 260 0.12 8.42 -4.32
C ILE A 260 0.68 8.64 -2.91
N PRO A 261 0.94 9.87 -2.43
CA PRO A 261 1.45 10.09 -1.10
C PRO A 261 0.47 9.66 -0.01
N CYS A 262 0.98 8.94 0.98
CA CYS A 262 0.19 8.52 2.13
C CYS A 262 -0.19 9.73 3.02
N PRO A 263 -1.39 9.80 3.59
CA PRO A 263 -1.74 10.80 4.57
C PRO A 263 -0.86 10.67 5.81
N ILE A 264 -0.43 11.80 6.35
CA ILE A 264 0.29 11.89 7.62
C ILE A 264 -0.62 12.58 8.62
N VAL A 265 -0.72 12.04 9.84
CA VAL A 265 -1.54 12.64 10.89
C VAL A 265 -0.66 12.98 12.08
N GLU A 266 -0.68 14.24 12.47
CA GLU A 266 0.08 14.74 13.62
C GLU A 266 -0.70 15.84 14.33
N ASN A 267 -0.72 15.81 15.66
CA ASN A 267 -1.39 16.83 16.52
C ASN A 267 -2.82 17.18 16.09
N GLY A 268 -3.63 16.17 15.74
CA GLY A 268 -5.03 16.36 15.35
C GLY A 268 -5.25 16.93 13.95
N VAL A 269 -4.21 16.95 13.11
CA VAL A 269 -4.26 17.43 11.72
C VAL A 269 -3.82 16.36 10.76
N ALA A 270 -4.61 16.11 9.72
CA ALA A 270 -4.27 15.28 8.58
C ALA A 270 -3.62 16.13 7.48
N TYR A 271 -2.39 15.78 7.10
CA TYR A 271 -1.66 16.37 5.98
C TYR A 271 -1.77 15.42 4.80
N CYS A 272 -2.48 15.84 3.78
CA CYS A 272 -2.79 15.03 2.61
C CYS A 272 -2.35 15.75 1.34
N MET A 273 -1.76 15.01 0.40
CA MET A 273 -1.23 15.63 -0.81
C MET A 273 -1.44 14.80 -2.06
N THR A 274 -1.41 15.48 -3.20
CA THR A 274 -1.34 14.90 -4.55
C THR A 274 -0.41 15.76 -5.39
N GLY A 275 0.33 15.17 -6.34
CA GLY A 275 1.38 15.85 -7.10
C GLY A 275 1.37 15.63 -8.61
N TYR A 276 0.58 14.71 -9.12
CA TYR A 276 0.45 14.43 -10.54
C TYR A 276 -0.82 15.07 -11.12
N GLN A 277 -0.71 15.73 -12.26
CA GLN A 277 -1.78 16.52 -12.90
C GLN A 277 -2.37 17.62 -11.99
N GLY A 278 -1.49 18.40 -11.40
CA GLY A 278 -1.76 19.46 -10.45
C GLY A 278 -1.18 19.13 -9.07
N PHE A 279 -0.99 20.15 -8.27
CA PHE A 279 -0.36 20.04 -6.96
C PHE A 279 -1.35 20.48 -5.89
N SER A 280 -1.48 19.73 -4.82
CA SER A 280 -2.28 20.11 -3.67
C SER A 280 -1.73 19.50 -2.40
N ILE A 281 -1.53 20.32 -1.38
CA ILE A 281 -1.35 19.88 0.01
C ILE A 281 -2.48 20.50 0.81
N LEU A 282 -3.16 19.68 1.60
CA LEU A 282 -4.23 20.07 2.50
C LEU A 282 -3.83 19.75 3.93
N ALA A 283 -4.05 20.68 4.85
CA ALA A 283 -4.05 20.44 6.29
C ALA A 283 -5.48 20.49 6.80
N VAL A 284 -6.03 19.35 7.22
CA VAL A 284 -7.44 19.17 7.58
C VAL A 284 -7.53 18.71 9.03
N PRO A 285 -8.31 19.43 9.91
CA PRO A 285 -8.57 18.95 11.26
C PRO A 285 -9.29 17.61 11.25
N ILE A 286 -8.84 16.64 12.06
CA ILE A 286 -9.46 15.33 12.13
C ILE A 286 -10.69 15.26 13.06
N SER A 287 -10.92 16.29 13.86
CA SER A 287 -12.08 16.42 14.77
C SER A 287 -13.40 16.76 14.06
N GLY A 288 -13.35 17.06 12.75
CA GLY A 288 -14.52 17.47 11.99
C GLY A 288 -15.54 16.35 11.74
N LYS A 289 -16.72 16.74 11.27
CA LYS A 289 -17.80 15.85 10.80
C LYS A 289 -18.39 16.40 9.51
N GLY A 290 -18.84 15.48 8.62
CA GLY A 290 -19.44 15.87 7.35
C GLY A 290 -18.43 16.51 6.38
N ASP A 291 -18.86 17.48 5.58
CA ASP A 291 -17.98 18.14 4.60
C ASP A 291 -17.08 19.18 5.29
N GLN A 292 -15.78 18.92 5.26
CA GLN A 292 -14.72 19.77 5.82
C GLN A 292 -14.05 20.67 4.78
N SER A 293 -14.55 20.75 3.56
CA SER A 293 -13.89 21.51 2.48
C SER A 293 -13.75 23.01 2.77
N LYS A 294 -14.59 23.55 3.68
CA LYS A 294 -14.52 24.95 4.15
C LYS A 294 -13.71 25.12 5.45
N ASN A 295 -13.31 24.04 6.09
CA ASN A 295 -12.60 24.01 7.38
C ASN A 295 -11.14 23.62 7.25
N ILE A 296 -10.58 23.69 6.04
CA ILE A 296 -9.15 23.45 5.78
C ILE A 296 -8.35 24.53 6.52
N LEU A 297 -7.37 24.13 7.34
CA LEU A 297 -6.50 25.06 8.07
C LEU A 297 -5.65 25.89 7.10
N TRP A 298 -5.11 25.20 6.11
CA TRP A 298 -4.40 25.82 5.00
C TRP A 298 -4.31 24.86 3.81
N LYS A 299 -4.13 25.43 2.63
CA LYS A 299 -3.91 24.74 1.36
C LYS A 299 -2.69 25.32 0.67
N ARG A 300 -1.91 24.47 0.00
CA ARG A 300 -0.81 24.87 -0.90
C ARG A 300 -0.94 24.15 -2.24
N GLU A 301 -0.64 24.86 -3.31
CA GLU A 301 -0.70 24.35 -4.69
C GLU A 301 0.67 24.45 -5.36
N LEU A 302 1.73 24.12 -4.64
CA LEU A 302 3.12 24.23 -5.07
C LEU A 302 3.83 22.90 -4.91
N GLY A 303 4.56 22.47 -5.98
CA GLY A 303 5.67 21.51 -5.96
C GLY A 303 5.54 20.31 -5.01
N THR A 304 4.38 19.66 -4.98
CA THR A 304 4.20 18.48 -4.13
C THR A 304 4.81 17.25 -4.79
N PRO A 305 5.44 16.35 -4.05
CA PRO A 305 5.85 15.04 -4.55
C PRO A 305 4.61 14.19 -4.93
N TYR A 306 4.83 13.26 -5.83
CA TYR A 306 3.86 12.23 -6.20
C TYR A 306 4.54 10.87 -6.22
#